data_1ddaac01e7045fba5624117b27df695d
#
_entry.id   1ddaac01e7045fba5624117b27df695d
#
_cell.length_a   1.000
_cell.length_b   1.000
_cell.length_c   1.000
_cell.angle_alpha   90.00
_cell.angle_beta   90.00
_cell.angle_gamma   90.00
#
_symmetry.space_group_name_H-M   'P 1'
#
loop_
_entity.id
_entity.type
_entity.pdbx_description
1 polymer ?
#
loop_
_entity_poly.entity_id
_entity_poly.type
_entity_poly.pdbx_seq_one_letter_code
_entity_poly.pdbx_strand_id
1 'polypeptide(L)'
;MLTKSLSPRFLLSVALALCALAVPSFGQTETVLYTFQAGTDAALPYAGLVHDSIGNLYGTTLWGGTYNNGAVFKLDRGGHERVVYSFVGGNDGIAPAASLFLDKGGNLYGTTTRGGSSADAGIVFKIDATGKETVLYRFTGGSDGGKPLASLLRDRSGNLYGTAYSGGYASCLCGTIFKISPAGAETVLHTFGLGADGQFPLGGLIADSSANLYGTTKGGGAYGAGTVFKIDRTGSETELYSFNPGNGTDGSQPSGNLARDAAGNLYGTTLEGGDQNTCLNFGCGTVFKVDPSGNETVLYAFGDQPDGAGPSSGVVLDHAGNLYGTTYSGGPGGPDGFGTVFKVDPLGQETVLYHFSGALDGGFPHCSLLIDRVGNLYGTAFSGGPPETGEGVVFKIKP
;
A
#
# COMPACT_ATOMS: atom_id res chain seq x y z
N MET A 1 1.33 90.47 31.07
CA MET A 1 1.61 89.87 29.71
C MET A 1 1.90 88.43 29.95
N LEU A 2 0.97 87.59 29.60
CA LEU A 2 1.00 86.13 29.83
C LEU A 2 1.46 85.42 28.54
N THR A 3 2.59 84.73 28.59
CA THR A 3 3.03 83.79 27.57
C THR A 3 2.63 82.36 27.96
N LYS A 4 1.74 81.77 27.22
CA LYS A 4 1.35 80.36 27.35
C LYS A 4 2.36 79.49 26.63
N SER A 5 2.98 78.55 27.34
CA SER A 5 3.80 77.49 26.81
C SER A 5 2.92 76.35 26.23
N LEU A 6 3.21 75.94 25.03
CA LEU A 6 2.63 74.77 24.35
C LEU A 6 3.43 73.52 24.75
N SER A 7 2.75 72.50 25.24
CA SER A 7 3.31 71.19 25.51
C SER A 7 3.40 70.34 24.21
N PRO A 8 4.47 69.54 24.01
CA PRO A 8 4.53 68.65 22.85
C PRO A 8 3.73 67.35 23.13
N ARG A 9 2.85 67.03 22.21
CA ARG A 9 2.12 65.75 22.19
C ARG A 9 3.09 64.66 21.73
N PHE A 10 3.32 63.66 22.58
CA PHE A 10 3.96 62.40 22.22
C PHE A 10 3.01 61.60 21.32
N LEU A 11 3.39 61.40 20.07
CA LEU A 11 2.82 60.41 19.16
C LEU A 11 3.46 59.07 19.44
N LEU A 12 2.74 58.18 20.10
CA LEU A 12 3.12 56.77 20.30
C LEU A 12 2.77 56.00 19.04
N SER A 13 3.75 55.75 18.16
CA SER A 13 3.60 54.88 17.02
C SER A 13 3.64 53.43 17.49
N VAL A 14 2.48 52.80 17.53
CA VAL A 14 2.38 51.33 17.72
C VAL A 14 2.75 50.68 16.39
N ALA A 15 3.98 50.18 16.28
CA ALA A 15 4.39 49.31 15.19
C ALA A 15 3.75 47.94 15.40
N LEU A 16 2.70 47.62 14.69
CA LEU A 16 2.14 46.27 14.58
C LEU A 16 3.13 45.42 13.82
N ALA A 17 3.96 44.63 14.53
CA ALA A 17 4.74 43.58 13.93
C ALA A 17 3.77 42.48 13.45
N LEU A 18 3.44 42.45 12.17
CA LEU A 18 2.86 41.27 11.52
C LEU A 18 3.93 40.18 11.57
N CYS A 19 3.84 39.31 12.56
CA CYS A 19 4.49 38.01 12.48
C CYS A 19 3.78 37.23 11.37
N ALA A 20 4.28 37.34 10.13
CA ALA A 20 3.94 36.40 9.08
C ALA A 20 4.44 35.03 9.57
N LEU A 21 3.55 34.21 10.09
CA LEU A 21 3.79 32.79 10.22
C LEU A 21 4.10 32.31 8.82
N ALA A 22 5.37 32.10 8.52
CA ALA A 22 5.79 31.39 7.34
C ALA A 22 5.20 29.99 7.49
N VAL A 23 4.08 29.71 6.82
CA VAL A 23 3.63 28.38 6.54
C VAL A 23 4.81 27.74 5.80
N PRO A 24 5.41 26.65 6.28
CA PRO A 24 6.48 26.01 5.55
C PRO A 24 5.91 25.66 4.17
N SER A 25 6.40 26.32 3.14
CA SER A 25 6.18 25.94 1.77
C SER A 25 6.86 24.58 1.64
N PHE A 26 6.08 23.51 1.68
CA PHE A 26 6.55 22.18 1.32
C PHE A 26 7.01 22.30 -0.12
N GLY A 27 8.32 22.32 -0.34
CA GLY A 27 8.96 22.49 -1.66
C GLY A 27 8.81 21.26 -2.56
N GLN A 28 7.86 20.40 -2.26
CA GLN A 28 7.59 19.16 -2.95
C GLN A 28 6.44 19.36 -3.90
N THR A 29 6.67 19.02 -5.16
CA THR A 29 5.65 19.14 -6.21
C THR A 29 5.09 17.76 -6.51
N GLU A 30 3.79 17.64 -6.28
CA GLU A 30 3.01 16.55 -6.87
C GLU A 30 2.79 16.86 -8.36
N THR A 31 2.74 15.81 -9.17
CA THR A 31 2.38 15.86 -10.57
C THR A 31 1.44 14.70 -10.88
N VAL A 32 0.21 14.99 -11.26
CA VAL A 32 -0.69 13.98 -11.84
C VAL A 32 -0.14 13.59 -13.21
N LEU A 33 0.23 12.32 -13.34
CA LEU A 33 0.75 11.77 -14.60
C LEU A 33 -0.38 11.30 -15.52
N TYR A 34 -1.47 10.82 -14.93
CA TYR A 34 -2.66 10.37 -15.64
C TYR A 34 -3.89 10.39 -14.74
N THR A 35 -5.06 10.70 -15.33
CA THR A 35 -6.36 10.65 -14.67
C THR A 35 -7.25 9.68 -15.42
N PHE A 36 -7.73 8.64 -14.72
CA PHE A 36 -8.63 7.64 -15.28
C PHE A 36 -10.03 8.21 -15.51
N GLN A 37 -10.71 7.75 -16.59
CA GLN A 37 -11.97 8.34 -17.06
C GLN A 37 -13.15 7.37 -17.09
N ALA A 38 -13.00 6.17 -16.54
CA ALA A 38 -14.01 5.11 -16.62
C ALA A 38 -14.34 4.63 -18.05
N GLY A 39 -15.35 3.80 -18.18
CA GLY A 39 -15.74 3.24 -19.47
C GLY A 39 -14.72 2.22 -19.98
N THR A 40 -14.25 2.40 -21.22
CA THR A 40 -13.22 1.54 -21.80
C THR A 40 -11.82 1.83 -21.28
N ASP A 41 -11.62 2.97 -20.61
CA ASP A 41 -10.45 3.27 -19.80
C ASP A 41 -10.43 2.40 -18.55
N ALA A 42 -9.30 2.34 -17.87
CA ALA A 42 -9.19 1.74 -16.56
C ALA A 42 -9.84 2.65 -15.49
N ALA A 43 -10.21 2.11 -14.32
CA ALA A 43 -10.87 2.88 -13.26
C ALA A 43 -10.55 2.33 -11.87
N LEU A 44 -10.48 3.21 -10.88
CA LEU A 44 -10.23 2.89 -9.48
C LEU A 44 -8.93 2.10 -9.28
N PRO A 45 -7.76 2.71 -9.52
CA PRO A 45 -6.47 2.09 -9.27
C PRO A 45 -6.27 1.89 -7.77
N TYR A 46 -6.03 0.66 -7.37
CA TYR A 46 -5.93 0.27 -5.95
C TYR A 46 -4.51 -0.08 -5.54
N ALA A 47 -3.74 -0.65 -6.46
CA ALA A 47 -2.44 -1.22 -6.19
C ALA A 47 -1.28 -0.29 -6.57
N GLY A 48 -0.08 -0.59 -6.06
CA GLY A 48 1.14 0.07 -6.45
C GLY A 48 1.57 -0.24 -7.89
N LEU A 49 2.52 0.53 -8.37
CA LEU A 49 3.03 0.47 -9.72
C LEU A 49 4.32 -0.33 -9.81
N VAL A 50 4.59 -0.90 -10.99
CA VAL A 50 5.90 -1.41 -11.37
C VAL A 50 6.39 -0.70 -12.64
N HIS A 51 7.72 -0.66 -12.86
CA HIS A 51 8.28 -0.02 -14.04
C HIS A 51 9.17 -0.95 -14.84
N ASP A 52 9.21 -0.75 -16.17
CA ASP A 52 10.19 -1.40 -17.04
C ASP A 52 11.52 -0.65 -17.07
N SER A 53 12.52 -1.21 -17.76
CA SER A 53 13.87 -0.66 -17.82
C SER A 53 13.96 0.72 -18.51
N ILE A 54 12.95 1.09 -19.30
CA ILE A 54 12.88 2.39 -19.98
C ILE A 54 11.96 3.39 -19.27
N GLY A 55 11.34 2.98 -18.14
CA GLY A 55 10.58 3.85 -17.26
C GLY A 55 9.09 3.97 -17.58
N ASN A 56 8.50 3.06 -18.35
CA ASN A 56 7.06 2.96 -18.42
C ASN A 56 6.53 2.35 -17.13
N LEU A 57 5.38 2.83 -16.65
CA LEU A 57 4.70 2.35 -15.46
C LEU A 57 3.61 1.36 -15.85
N TYR A 58 3.38 0.35 -15.02
CA TYR A 58 2.31 -0.62 -15.18
C TYR A 58 1.58 -0.78 -13.85
N GLY A 59 0.27 -0.90 -13.91
CA GLY A 59 -0.59 -1.10 -12.74
C GLY A 59 -1.87 -1.82 -13.08
N THR A 60 -2.69 -1.99 -12.06
CA THR A 60 -4.01 -2.62 -12.14
C THR A 60 -5.09 -1.68 -11.64
N THR A 61 -6.31 -1.86 -12.10
CA THR A 61 -7.49 -1.15 -11.64
C THR A 61 -8.60 -2.12 -11.29
N LEU A 62 -9.36 -1.82 -10.23
CA LEU A 62 -10.45 -2.70 -9.77
C LEU A 62 -11.59 -2.78 -10.78
N TRP A 63 -11.85 -1.67 -11.48
CA TRP A 63 -12.94 -1.52 -12.43
C TRP A 63 -12.44 -0.92 -13.74
N GLY A 64 -13.36 -0.60 -14.65
CA GLY A 64 -13.05 -0.09 -15.98
C GLY A 64 -12.60 -1.19 -16.92
N GLY A 65 -12.02 -0.77 -18.05
CA GLY A 65 -11.76 -1.65 -19.20
C GLY A 65 -13.05 -1.99 -19.96
N THR A 66 -12.90 -2.69 -21.06
CA THR A 66 -14.02 -2.99 -21.99
C THR A 66 -15.21 -3.68 -21.32
N TYR A 67 -14.99 -4.46 -20.27
CA TYR A 67 -16.00 -5.28 -19.61
C TYR A 67 -16.32 -4.85 -18.19
N ASN A 68 -15.70 -3.74 -17.72
CA ASN A 68 -15.87 -3.19 -16.38
C ASN A 68 -15.58 -4.22 -15.25
N ASN A 69 -14.64 -5.11 -15.46
CA ASN A 69 -14.17 -6.11 -14.50
C ASN A 69 -12.73 -5.86 -14.04
N GLY A 70 -12.21 -4.66 -14.34
CA GLY A 70 -10.85 -4.26 -14.07
C GLY A 70 -9.90 -4.49 -15.25
N ALA A 71 -8.75 -3.87 -15.16
CA ALA A 71 -7.78 -3.83 -16.23
C ALA A 71 -6.34 -3.86 -15.74
N VAL A 72 -5.44 -4.23 -16.64
CA VAL A 72 -4.01 -3.94 -16.54
C VAL A 72 -3.71 -2.81 -17.51
N PHE A 73 -3.10 -1.74 -17.02
CA PHE A 73 -2.72 -0.58 -17.82
C PHE A 73 -1.20 -0.40 -17.90
N LYS A 74 -0.79 0.34 -18.92
CA LYS A 74 0.56 0.85 -19.10
C LYS A 74 0.49 2.35 -19.28
N LEU A 75 1.34 3.10 -18.58
CA LEU A 75 1.57 4.53 -18.76
C LEU A 75 2.99 4.75 -19.27
N ASP A 76 3.14 5.33 -20.44
CA ASP A 76 4.46 5.63 -20.98
C ASP A 76 5.07 6.90 -20.33
N ARG A 77 6.34 7.16 -20.60
CA ARG A 77 7.04 8.34 -20.08
C ARG A 77 6.47 9.69 -20.57
N GLY A 78 5.67 9.67 -21.62
CA GLY A 78 4.96 10.83 -22.17
C GLY A 78 3.62 11.09 -21.50
N GLY A 79 3.19 10.22 -20.58
CA GLY A 79 1.90 10.31 -19.92
C GLY A 79 0.75 9.71 -20.75
N HIS A 80 1.06 8.92 -21.80
CA HIS A 80 0.01 8.25 -22.58
C HIS A 80 -0.31 6.90 -21.95
N GLU A 81 -1.53 6.78 -21.50
CA GLU A 81 -2.09 5.53 -20.97
C GLU A 81 -2.54 4.60 -22.12
N ARG A 82 -2.43 3.32 -21.87
CA ARG A 82 -2.99 2.26 -22.70
C ARG A 82 -3.41 1.07 -21.85
N VAL A 83 -4.66 0.65 -21.96
CA VAL A 83 -5.12 -0.63 -21.44
C VAL A 83 -4.34 -1.76 -22.15
N VAL A 84 -3.58 -2.54 -21.37
CA VAL A 84 -2.83 -3.71 -21.85
C VAL A 84 -3.74 -4.92 -21.93
N TYR A 85 -4.62 -5.06 -20.94
CA TYR A 85 -5.58 -6.17 -20.83
C TYR A 85 -6.83 -5.73 -20.05
N SER A 86 -8.01 -6.12 -20.55
CA SER A 86 -9.30 -5.93 -19.86
C SER A 86 -9.86 -7.28 -19.47
N PHE A 87 -10.11 -7.49 -18.18
CA PHE A 87 -10.68 -8.74 -17.68
C PHE A 87 -12.12 -8.92 -18.13
N VAL A 88 -12.42 -10.09 -18.70
CA VAL A 88 -13.75 -10.41 -19.22
C VAL A 88 -14.70 -10.83 -18.10
N GLY A 89 -14.16 -11.28 -16.98
CA GLY A 89 -14.95 -11.88 -15.90
C GLY A 89 -15.17 -13.38 -16.08
N GLY A 90 -15.98 -13.98 -15.21
CA GLY A 90 -16.18 -15.42 -15.22
C GLY A 90 -14.87 -16.19 -14.99
N ASN A 91 -14.46 -17.02 -15.94
CA ASN A 91 -13.25 -17.84 -15.82
C ASN A 91 -11.93 -17.04 -15.96
N ASP A 92 -12.00 -15.80 -16.40
CA ASP A 92 -10.85 -14.93 -16.67
C ASP A 92 -10.37 -14.16 -15.42
N GLY A 93 -11.23 -13.92 -14.48
CA GLY A 93 -10.95 -13.14 -13.29
C GLY A 93 -11.65 -11.78 -13.27
N ILE A 94 -11.73 -11.18 -12.09
CA ILE A 94 -12.41 -9.90 -11.83
C ILE A 94 -11.65 -9.17 -10.71
N ALA A 95 -11.58 -7.84 -10.80
CA ALA A 95 -11.03 -6.95 -9.80
C ALA A 95 -9.57 -7.30 -9.42
N PRO A 96 -8.60 -7.05 -10.29
CA PRO A 96 -7.18 -7.16 -9.95
C PRO A 96 -6.81 -6.05 -8.97
N ALA A 97 -6.57 -6.40 -7.70
CA ALA A 97 -6.33 -5.48 -6.60
C ALA A 97 -4.85 -5.40 -6.19
N ALA A 98 -4.00 -6.26 -6.76
CA ALA A 98 -2.61 -6.40 -6.37
C ALA A 98 -1.66 -5.68 -7.33
N SER A 99 -0.51 -5.22 -6.80
CA SER A 99 0.59 -4.77 -7.63
C SER A 99 1.13 -5.93 -8.49
N LEU A 100 1.50 -5.60 -9.71
CA LEU A 100 2.05 -6.58 -10.65
C LEU A 100 3.50 -6.94 -10.31
N PHE A 101 3.92 -8.12 -10.74
CA PHE A 101 5.33 -8.47 -10.89
C PHE A 101 5.69 -8.41 -12.38
N LEU A 102 6.73 -7.64 -12.74
CA LEU A 102 7.23 -7.52 -14.11
C LEU A 102 8.56 -8.27 -14.22
N ASP A 103 8.64 -9.25 -15.13
CA ASP A 103 9.88 -9.97 -15.39
C ASP A 103 10.76 -9.28 -16.46
N LYS A 104 12.00 -9.75 -16.61
CA LYS A 104 12.96 -9.23 -17.60
C LYS A 104 12.52 -9.45 -19.06
N GLY A 105 11.59 -10.37 -19.29
CA GLY A 105 11.01 -10.66 -20.61
C GLY A 105 9.83 -9.74 -20.95
N GLY A 106 9.45 -8.84 -20.04
CA GLY A 106 8.29 -7.96 -20.21
C GLY A 106 6.96 -8.65 -19.90
N ASN A 107 6.97 -9.82 -19.27
CA ASN A 107 5.74 -10.47 -18.83
C ASN A 107 5.31 -9.88 -17.48
N LEU A 108 4.01 -9.64 -17.35
CA LEU A 108 3.35 -9.17 -16.13
C LEU A 108 2.65 -10.35 -15.45
N TYR A 109 2.81 -10.46 -14.15
CA TYR A 109 2.14 -11.47 -13.32
C TYR A 109 1.33 -10.77 -12.25
N GLY A 110 0.14 -11.25 -11.98
CA GLY A 110 -0.73 -10.67 -10.97
C GLY A 110 -1.82 -11.64 -10.53
N THR A 111 -2.71 -11.11 -9.70
CA THR A 111 -3.86 -11.84 -9.16
C THR A 111 -5.13 -11.04 -9.37
N THR A 112 -6.27 -11.74 -9.45
CA THR A 112 -7.60 -11.13 -9.32
C THR A 112 -8.26 -11.62 -8.05
N THR A 113 -9.04 -10.77 -7.40
CA THR A 113 -9.69 -11.13 -6.12
C THR A 113 -10.92 -12.00 -6.32
N ARG A 114 -11.48 -11.98 -7.51
CA ARG A 114 -12.73 -12.67 -7.88
C ARG A 114 -12.61 -13.32 -9.25
N GLY A 115 -13.64 -14.07 -9.63
CA GLY A 115 -13.67 -14.82 -10.89
C GLY A 115 -12.89 -16.12 -10.80
N GLY A 116 -12.49 -16.63 -11.96
CA GLY A 116 -11.74 -17.88 -12.14
C GLY A 116 -12.58 -19.13 -12.20
N SER A 117 -13.67 -19.20 -11.46
CA SER A 117 -14.57 -20.35 -11.39
C SER A 117 -15.94 -19.95 -10.81
N SER A 118 -16.84 -20.91 -10.66
CA SER A 118 -18.12 -20.70 -9.96
C SER A 118 -17.94 -20.37 -8.46
N ALA A 119 -16.77 -20.64 -7.89
CA ALA A 119 -16.44 -20.27 -6.51
C ALA A 119 -16.12 -18.77 -6.34
N ASP A 120 -15.88 -18.04 -7.44
CA ASP A 120 -15.56 -16.61 -7.45
C ASP A 120 -14.36 -16.28 -6.51
N ALA A 121 -13.34 -17.15 -6.50
CA ALA A 121 -12.25 -17.13 -5.52
C ALA A 121 -10.96 -16.48 -6.05
N GLY A 122 -10.96 -16.03 -7.33
CA GLY A 122 -9.84 -15.34 -7.95
C GLY A 122 -8.88 -16.26 -8.71
N ILE A 123 -7.93 -15.63 -9.38
CA ILE A 123 -6.91 -16.31 -10.21
C ILE A 123 -5.52 -15.78 -9.97
N VAL A 124 -4.52 -16.55 -10.41
CA VAL A 124 -3.18 -16.07 -10.73
C VAL A 124 -3.07 -16.03 -12.26
N PHE A 125 -2.64 -14.90 -12.82
CA PHE A 125 -2.52 -14.70 -14.26
C PHE A 125 -1.11 -14.26 -14.69
N LYS A 126 -0.83 -14.45 -15.97
CA LYS A 126 0.31 -13.90 -16.68
C LYS A 126 -0.20 -13.17 -17.93
N ILE A 127 0.32 -11.97 -18.19
CA ILE A 127 0.16 -11.26 -19.45
C ILE A 127 1.54 -11.18 -20.10
N ASP A 128 1.70 -11.70 -21.30
CA ASP A 128 2.97 -11.64 -22.02
C ASP A 128 3.22 -10.26 -22.64
N ALA A 129 4.43 -10.04 -23.15
CA ALA A 129 4.82 -8.77 -23.77
C ALA A 129 3.96 -8.36 -24.97
N THR A 130 3.17 -9.28 -25.55
CA THR A 130 2.21 -8.99 -26.64
C THR A 130 0.84 -8.57 -26.12
N GLY A 131 0.60 -8.68 -24.82
CA GLY A 131 -0.69 -8.40 -24.18
C GLY A 131 -1.61 -9.61 -24.08
N LYS A 132 -1.11 -10.82 -24.42
CA LYS A 132 -1.89 -12.05 -24.30
C LYS A 132 -1.90 -12.53 -22.85
N GLU A 133 -3.10 -12.69 -22.31
CA GLU A 133 -3.33 -13.27 -20.98
C GLU A 133 -3.26 -14.81 -21.01
N THR A 134 -2.82 -15.37 -19.89
CA THR A 134 -2.85 -16.80 -19.56
C THR A 134 -3.17 -16.96 -18.10
N VAL A 135 -4.27 -17.63 -17.77
CA VAL A 135 -4.58 -18.02 -16.39
C VAL A 135 -3.64 -19.15 -15.98
N LEU A 136 -2.82 -18.89 -14.96
CA LEU A 136 -1.86 -19.86 -14.41
C LEU A 136 -2.52 -20.75 -13.36
N TYR A 137 -3.42 -20.21 -12.54
CA TYR A 137 -4.13 -20.95 -11.51
C TYR A 137 -5.49 -20.32 -11.21
N ARG A 138 -6.48 -21.15 -10.85
CA ARG A 138 -7.82 -20.75 -10.41
C ARG A 138 -8.07 -21.27 -9.01
N PHE A 139 -8.27 -20.35 -8.07
CA PHE A 139 -8.59 -20.73 -6.69
C PHE A 139 -9.99 -21.32 -6.59
N THR A 140 -10.15 -22.28 -5.68
CA THR A 140 -11.46 -22.89 -5.40
C THR A 140 -12.16 -22.27 -4.19
N GLY A 141 -11.45 -21.45 -3.41
CA GLY A 141 -11.95 -20.90 -2.14
C GLY A 141 -11.97 -21.92 -1.01
N GLY A 142 -11.50 -23.14 -1.27
CA GLY A 142 -11.36 -24.24 -0.33
C GLY A 142 -10.00 -24.29 0.34
N SER A 143 -9.42 -25.48 0.42
CA SER A 143 -8.11 -25.70 1.08
C SER A 143 -6.93 -25.01 0.37
N ASP A 144 -7.07 -24.69 -0.90
CA ASP A 144 -6.10 -23.98 -1.73
C ASP A 144 -6.08 -22.45 -1.51
N GLY A 145 -7.06 -21.93 -0.77
CA GLY A 145 -7.22 -20.49 -0.54
C GLY A 145 -8.17 -19.81 -1.52
N GLY A 146 -8.29 -18.51 -1.37
CA GLY A 146 -9.11 -17.65 -2.22
C GLY A 146 -8.90 -16.17 -1.93
N LYS A 147 -9.37 -15.32 -2.84
CA LYS A 147 -9.23 -13.85 -2.76
C LYS A 147 -7.77 -13.41 -2.58
N PRO A 148 -6.86 -13.72 -3.50
CA PRO A 148 -5.49 -13.23 -3.43
C PRO A 148 -5.50 -11.71 -3.66
N LEU A 149 -5.20 -10.96 -2.60
CA LEU A 149 -5.22 -9.49 -2.59
C LEU A 149 -3.83 -8.87 -2.74
N ALA A 150 -2.79 -9.67 -2.58
CA ALA A 150 -1.42 -9.20 -2.50
C ALA A 150 -0.61 -9.46 -3.76
N SER A 151 0.48 -8.70 -3.90
CA SER A 151 1.46 -8.88 -4.97
C SER A 151 2.16 -10.23 -4.90
N LEU A 152 2.53 -10.75 -6.07
CA LEU A 152 3.28 -11.99 -6.19
C LEU A 152 4.78 -11.75 -6.05
N LEU A 153 5.45 -12.65 -5.36
CA LEU A 153 6.91 -12.79 -5.36
C LEU A 153 7.30 -13.88 -6.37
N ARG A 154 8.34 -13.65 -7.17
CA ARG A 154 8.85 -14.65 -8.12
C ARG A 154 10.29 -15.03 -7.81
N ASP A 155 10.59 -16.33 -7.70
CA ASP A 155 11.94 -16.84 -7.50
C ASP A 155 12.71 -16.97 -8.84
N ARG A 156 14.01 -17.33 -8.74
CA ARG A 156 14.87 -17.53 -9.91
C ARG A 156 14.48 -18.73 -10.76
N SER A 157 13.77 -19.70 -10.19
CA SER A 157 13.24 -20.88 -10.89
C SER A 157 11.92 -20.59 -11.61
N GLY A 158 11.36 -19.39 -11.40
CA GLY A 158 10.10 -18.96 -11.99
C GLY A 158 8.87 -19.35 -11.20
N ASN A 159 9.00 -19.89 -9.99
CA ASN A 159 7.86 -20.10 -9.10
C ASN A 159 7.34 -18.77 -8.61
N LEU A 160 6.02 -18.67 -8.50
CA LEU A 160 5.29 -17.54 -7.91
C LEU A 160 4.84 -17.91 -6.51
N TYR A 161 5.01 -16.98 -5.59
CA TYR A 161 4.57 -17.10 -4.20
C TYR A 161 3.61 -15.96 -3.89
N GLY A 162 2.57 -16.24 -3.12
CA GLY A 162 1.60 -15.24 -2.72
C GLY A 162 0.79 -15.67 -1.51
N THR A 163 -0.09 -14.80 -1.09
CA THR A 163 -1.04 -15.00 0.00
C THR A 163 -2.46 -14.98 -0.54
N ALA A 164 -3.30 -15.87 -0.03
CA ALA A 164 -4.74 -15.85 -0.25
C ALA A 164 -5.42 -15.43 1.06
N TYR A 165 -6.19 -14.35 1.00
CA TYR A 165 -6.84 -13.73 2.16
C TYR A 165 -7.84 -14.67 2.86
N SER A 166 -8.49 -15.54 2.11
CA SER A 166 -9.50 -16.46 2.59
C SER A 166 -9.22 -17.89 2.16
N GLY A 167 -10.07 -18.83 2.60
CA GLY A 167 -9.88 -20.28 2.35
C GLY A 167 -8.95 -20.91 3.38
N GLY A 168 -8.41 -22.08 3.07
CA GLY A 168 -7.66 -22.89 4.01
C GLY A 168 -8.55 -23.79 4.85
N TYR A 169 -8.46 -23.71 6.17
CA TYR A 169 -9.31 -24.51 7.06
C TYR A 169 -10.79 -24.10 6.98
N ALA A 170 -11.67 -25.06 6.80
CA ALA A 170 -13.12 -24.82 6.71
C ALA A 170 -13.71 -24.21 8.00
N SER A 171 -13.03 -24.34 9.14
CA SER A 171 -13.45 -23.80 10.43
C SER A 171 -13.34 -22.29 10.56
N CYS A 172 -12.42 -21.66 9.81
CA CYS A 172 -12.20 -20.21 9.92
C CYS A 172 -12.01 -19.49 8.58
N LEU A 173 -11.65 -20.20 7.50
CA LEU A 173 -11.29 -19.60 6.21
C LEU A 173 -10.21 -18.50 6.35
N CYS A 174 -9.22 -18.73 7.21
CA CYS A 174 -8.24 -17.76 7.70
C CYS A 174 -7.15 -17.40 6.70
N GLY A 175 -7.15 -18.04 5.53
CA GLY A 175 -6.21 -17.77 4.45
C GLY A 175 -5.06 -18.77 4.35
N THR A 176 -4.30 -18.65 3.27
CA THR A 176 -3.17 -19.55 2.96
C THR A 176 -1.98 -18.77 2.41
N ILE A 177 -0.81 -19.42 2.45
CA ILE A 177 0.37 -19.06 1.67
C ILE A 177 0.54 -20.13 0.59
N PHE A 178 0.61 -19.69 -0.66
CA PHE A 178 0.68 -20.59 -1.81
C PHE A 178 1.96 -20.39 -2.65
N LYS A 179 2.30 -21.43 -3.39
CA LYS A 179 3.32 -21.44 -4.44
C LYS A 179 2.72 -21.98 -5.72
N ILE A 180 2.93 -21.27 -6.84
CA ILE A 180 2.57 -21.74 -8.18
C ILE A 180 3.86 -22.01 -8.95
N SER A 181 4.03 -23.23 -9.44
CA SER A 181 5.16 -23.58 -10.31
C SER A 181 5.02 -22.98 -11.70
N PRO A 182 6.09 -22.89 -12.53
CA PRO A 182 5.98 -22.45 -13.93
C PRO A 182 5.03 -23.31 -14.79
N ALA A 183 4.76 -24.54 -14.36
CA ALA A 183 3.79 -25.44 -15.02
C ALA A 183 2.35 -25.23 -14.55
N GLY A 184 2.09 -24.28 -13.63
CA GLY A 184 0.77 -24.00 -13.08
C GLY A 184 0.33 -24.91 -11.93
N ALA A 185 1.23 -25.78 -11.42
CA ALA A 185 0.93 -26.61 -10.25
C ALA A 185 1.00 -25.74 -8.98
N GLU A 186 -0.08 -25.77 -8.21
CA GLU A 186 -0.18 -25.09 -6.92
C GLU A 186 0.30 -26.02 -5.80
N THR A 187 0.83 -25.41 -4.74
CA THR A 187 1.20 -26.02 -3.46
C THR A 187 0.88 -25.04 -2.34
N VAL A 188 0.04 -25.42 -1.40
CA VAL A 188 -0.15 -24.68 -0.15
C VAL A 188 1.09 -24.88 0.72
N LEU A 189 1.78 -23.78 1.06
CA LEU A 189 2.96 -23.80 1.93
C LEU A 189 2.57 -23.72 3.40
N HIS A 190 1.54 -22.94 3.71
CA HIS A 190 0.97 -22.78 5.06
C HIS A 190 -0.51 -22.49 4.97
N THR A 191 -1.26 -23.00 5.94
CA THR A 191 -2.69 -22.73 6.12
C THR A 191 -2.88 -22.10 7.48
N PHE A 192 -3.29 -20.83 7.50
CA PHE A 192 -3.53 -20.11 8.74
C PHE A 192 -4.74 -20.66 9.50
N GLY A 193 -4.64 -20.68 10.84
CA GLY A 193 -5.63 -21.26 11.72
C GLY A 193 -6.17 -20.31 12.77
N LEU A 194 -6.86 -20.86 13.76
CA LEU A 194 -7.33 -20.14 14.93
C LEU A 194 -6.27 -20.13 16.04
N GLY A 195 -6.41 -19.19 16.97
CA GLY A 195 -5.52 -19.08 18.14
C GLY A 195 -4.30 -18.19 17.88
N ALA A 196 -3.13 -18.66 18.29
CA ALA A 196 -1.89 -17.89 18.18
C ALA A 196 -1.38 -17.77 16.74
N ASP A 197 -1.84 -18.61 15.81
CA ASP A 197 -1.54 -18.49 14.40
C ASP A 197 -2.12 -17.18 13.83
N GLY A 198 -1.53 -16.68 12.77
CA GLY A 198 -2.04 -15.50 12.06
C GLY A 198 -3.33 -15.82 11.30
N GLN A 199 -4.05 -14.77 10.91
CA GLN A 199 -5.27 -14.88 10.12
C GLN A 199 -5.36 -13.75 9.09
N PHE A 200 -5.93 -14.06 7.93
CA PHE A 200 -6.20 -13.07 6.89
C PHE A 200 -4.93 -12.35 6.39
N PRO A 201 -3.99 -13.06 5.75
CA PRO A 201 -2.80 -12.45 5.19
C PRO A 201 -3.21 -11.47 4.08
N LEU A 202 -2.94 -10.20 4.30
CA LEU A 202 -3.33 -9.10 3.39
C LEU A 202 -2.17 -8.57 2.58
N GLY A 203 -0.97 -8.57 3.15
CA GLY A 203 0.26 -8.15 2.50
C GLY A 203 0.89 -9.24 1.63
N GLY A 204 1.70 -8.82 0.65
CA GLY A 204 2.52 -9.73 -0.14
C GLY A 204 3.74 -10.21 0.62
N LEU A 205 4.39 -11.21 0.03
CA LEU A 205 5.56 -11.84 0.62
C LEU A 205 6.85 -11.16 0.14
N ILE A 206 7.83 -11.05 1.02
CA ILE A 206 9.21 -10.75 0.67
C ILE A 206 10.10 -11.94 1.02
N ALA A 207 11.26 -12.06 0.36
CA ALA A 207 12.19 -13.15 0.61
C ALA A 207 13.57 -12.64 1.04
N ASP A 208 14.26 -13.41 1.88
CA ASP A 208 15.68 -13.22 2.15
C ASP A 208 16.58 -14.02 1.19
N SER A 209 17.90 -13.85 1.31
CA SER A 209 18.88 -14.58 0.50
C SER A 209 18.87 -16.09 0.73
N SER A 210 18.29 -16.52 1.84
CA SER A 210 18.09 -17.93 2.22
C SER A 210 16.77 -18.49 1.71
N ALA A 211 15.98 -17.70 0.96
CA ALA A 211 14.66 -18.02 0.48
C ALA A 211 13.63 -18.33 1.61
N ASN A 212 13.81 -17.75 2.79
CA ASN A 212 12.74 -17.65 3.75
C ASN A 212 11.79 -16.54 3.28
N LEU A 213 10.49 -16.74 3.48
CA LEU A 213 9.44 -15.80 3.14
C LEU A 213 8.99 -15.09 4.43
N TYR A 214 8.68 -13.80 4.28
CA TYR A 214 8.16 -12.98 5.38
C TYR A 214 6.91 -12.27 4.94
N GLY A 215 5.95 -12.10 5.84
CA GLY A 215 4.69 -11.41 5.59
C GLY A 215 3.98 -11.02 6.88
N THR A 216 2.78 -10.51 6.73
CA THR A 216 1.90 -10.09 7.83
C THR A 216 0.52 -10.72 7.70
N THR A 217 -0.16 -10.89 8.82
CA THR A 217 -1.57 -11.24 8.87
C THR A 217 -2.37 -10.12 9.53
N LYS A 218 -3.54 -9.81 9.00
CA LYS A 218 -4.40 -8.74 9.53
C LYS A 218 -4.96 -9.05 10.91
N GLY A 219 -5.22 -10.31 11.20
CA GLY A 219 -5.78 -10.81 12.46
C GLY A 219 -5.01 -12.01 12.95
N GLY A 220 -5.51 -12.64 14.03
CA GLY A 220 -4.85 -13.74 14.71
C GLY A 220 -3.68 -13.28 15.58
N GLY A 221 -2.81 -14.22 15.95
CA GLY A 221 -1.78 -14.00 16.94
C GLY A 221 -2.33 -14.05 18.36
N ALA A 222 -1.44 -13.87 19.34
CA ALA A 222 -1.79 -14.00 20.78
C ALA A 222 -2.88 -13.03 21.24
N TYR A 223 -3.02 -11.89 20.55
CA TYR A 223 -3.96 -10.81 20.93
C TYR A 223 -5.05 -10.56 19.88
N GLY A 224 -5.07 -11.35 18.78
CA GLY A 224 -6.06 -11.21 17.71
C GLY A 224 -5.85 -10.00 16.77
N ALA A 225 -4.77 -9.27 16.93
CA ALA A 225 -4.52 -8.00 16.26
C ALA A 225 -3.57 -8.10 15.05
N GLY A 226 -3.19 -9.32 14.68
CA GLY A 226 -2.32 -9.62 13.57
C GLY A 226 -0.89 -9.96 13.96
N THR A 227 -0.13 -10.49 13.01
CA THR A 227 1.23 -10.98 13.23
C THR A 227 2.19 -10.53 12.16
N VAL A 228 3.49 -10.58 12.48
CA VAL A 228 4.58 -10.67 11.50
C VAL A 228 5.10 -12.10 11.54
N PHE A 229 5.16 -12.77 10.40
CA PHE A 229 5.57 -14.17 10.31
C PHE A 229 6.74 -14.41 9.37
N LYS A 230 7.38 -15.56 9.53
CA LYS A 230 8.39 -16.12 8.65
C LYS A 230 8.01 -17.55 8.26
N ILE A 231 8.12 -17.88 6.98
CA ILE A 231 8.06 -19.27 6.47
C ILE A 231 9.44 -19.66 6.00
N ASP A 232 9.97 -20.75 6.51
CA ASP A 232 11.24 -21.27 6.04
C ASP A 232 11.08 -22.12 4.76
N ARG A 233 12.20 -22.61 4.21
CA ARG A 233 12.19 -23.40 2.97
C ARG A 233 11.43 -24.74 3.10
N THR A 234 11.21 -25.22 4.31
CA THR A 234 10.50 -26.48 4.57
C THR A 234 8.98 -26.24 4.67
N GLY A 235 8.56 -24.97 4.67
CA GLY A 235 7.16 -24.55 4.87
C GLY A 235 6.81 -24.40 6.36
N SER A 236 7.79 -24.48 7.28
CA SER A 236 7.56 -24.24 8.70
C SER A 236 7.36 -22.75 8.95
N GLU A 237 6.23 -22.41 9.55
CA GLU A 237 5.90 -21.06 9.99
C GLU A 237 6.55 -20.78 11.35
N THR A 238 6.92 -19.52 11.56
CA THR A 238 7.36 -18.96 12.84
C THR A 238 6.73 -17.57 12.98
N GLU A 239 5.92 -17.38 14.01
CA GLU A 239 5.49 -16.06 14.43
C GLU A 239 6.72 -15.29 14.94
N LEU A 240 7.03 -14.16 14.31
CA LEU A 240 8.11 -13.27 14.74
C LEU A 240 7.61 -12.24 15.74
N TYR A 241 6.39 -11.75 15.54
CA TYR A 241 5.75 -10.77 16.42
C TYR A 241 4.22 -10.87 16.36
N SER A 242 3.58 -10.67 17.50
CA SER A 242 2.12 -10.62 17.65
C SER A 242 1.73 -9.25 18.20
N PHE A 243 0.99 -8.47 17.41
CA PHE A 243 0.58 -7.12 17.78
C PHE A 243 -0.37 -7.11 18.97
N ASN A 244 -0.13 -6.17 19.91
CA ASN A 244 -0.88 -6.03 21.16
C ASN A 244 -1.37 -4.60 21.37
N PRO A 245 -2.46 -4.17 20.73
CA PRO A 245 -2.99 -2.81 20.91
C PRO A 245 -3.43 -2.52 22.36
N GLY A 246 -3.65 -3.55 23.18
CA GLY A 246 -3.99 -3.40 24.59
C GLY A 246 -2.90 -2.76 25.45
N ASN A 247 -1.66 -2.64 24.97
CA ASN A 247 -0.60 -1.91 25.65
C ASN A 247 -0.66 -0.37 25.42
N GLY A 248 -1.55 0.10 24.54
CA GLY A 248 -1.83 1.52 24.29
C GLY A 248 -0.88 2.24 23.34
N THR A 249 0.14 1.57 22.82
CA THR A 249 1.13 2.17 21.89
C THR A 249 1.41 1.33 20.66
N ASP A 250 1.16 0.02 20.74
CA ASP A 250 1.40 -0.91 19.64
C ASP A 250 0.35 -0.75 18.51
N GLY A 251 0.73 -1.19 17.31
CA GLY A 251 -0.17 -1.21 16.17
C GLY A 251 -1.18 -2.36 16.23
N SER A 252 -2.12 -2.34 15.31
CA SER A 252 -3.02 -3.46 15.03
C SER A 252 -3.41 -3.51 13.56
N GLN A 253 -3.80 -4.68 13.09
CA GLN A 253 -4.18 -4.92 11.71
C GLN A 253 -3.06 -4.54 10.70
N PRO A 254 -1.86 -5.16 10.79
CA PRO A 254 -0.80 -4.88 9.84
C PRO A 254 -1.28 -5.15 8.41
N SER A 255 -0.93 -4.25 7.51
CA SER A 255 -1.38 -4.25 6.12
C SER A 255 -0.23 -3.95 5.18
N GLY A 256 -0.38 -4.37 3.93
CA GLY A 256 0.63 -4.13 2.90
C GLY A 256 1.91 -4.97 3.03
N ASN A 257 2.82 -4.74 2.11
CA ASN A 257 4.07 -5.47 1.99
C ASN A 257 5.08 -4.99 3.03
N LEU A 258 5.88 -5.89 3.58
CA LEU A 258 7.03 -5.54 4.38
C LEU A 258 8.17 -5.00 3.50
N ALA A 259 8.96 -4.05 4.02
CA ALA A 259 10.29 -3.73 3.53
C ALA A 259 11.33 -4.41 4.43
N ARG A 260 12.52 -4.74 3.88
CA ARG A 260 13.59 -5.39 4.63
C ARG A 260 14.93 -4.72 4.34
N ASP A 261 15.69 -4.41 5.40
CA ASP A 261 17.04 -3.87 5.26
C ASP A 261 18.12 -4.98 5.18
N ALA A 262 19.37 -4.56 4.98
CA ALA A 262 20.50 -5.48 4.90
C ALA A 262 20.83 -6.17 6.24
N ALA A 263 20.43 -5.58 7.37
CA ALA A 263 20.60 -6.16 8.70
C ALA A 263 19.53 -7.22 9.01
N GLY A 264 18.48 -7.27 8.19
CA GLY A 264 17.36 -8.20 8.32
C GLY A 264 16.17 -7.66 9.10
N ASN A 265 16.18 -6.37 9.46
CA ASN A 265 15.02 -5.75 10.06
C ASN A 265 13.88 -5.69 9.04
N LEU A 266 12.67 -5.91 9.51
CA LEU A 266 11.42 -5.83 8.76
C LEU A 266 10.70 -4.54 9.14
N TYR A 267 10.18 -3.83 8.14
CA TYR A 267 9.44 -2.58 8.32
C TYR A 267 8.08 -2.70 7.67
N GLY A 268 7.06 -2.19 8.34
CA GLY A 268 5.68 -2.23 7.83
C GLY A 268 4.81 -1.17 8.47
N THR A 269 3.53 -1.25 8.19
CA THR A 269 2.49 -0.37 8.71
C THR A 269 1.37 -1.17 9.32
N THR A 270 0.65 -0.56 10.26
CA THR A 270 -0.61 -1.08 10.80
C THR A 270 -1.73 -0.10 10.53
N LEU A 271 -2.93 -0.60 10.18
CA LEU A 271 -4.10 0.23 9.90
C LEU A 271 -4.58 1.02 11.12
N GLU A 272 -4.48 0.39 12.27
CA GLU A 272 -4.99 0.88 13.56
C GLU A 272 -3.90 0.76 14.62
N GLY A 273 -4.20 1.21 15.84
CA GLY A 273 -3.25 1.22 16.95
C GLY A 273 -2.43 2.50 17.01
N GLY A 274 -1.37 2.51 17.81
CA GLY A 274 -0.68 3.74 18.22
C GLY A 274 -1.43 4.46 19.34
N ASP A 275 -1.59 5.77 19.25
CA ASP A 275 -2.36 6.54 20.25
C ASP A 275 -3.86 6.27 20.11
N GLN A 276 -4.40 5.47 21.02
CA GLN A 276 -5.82 5.09 21.03
C GLN A 276 -6.79 6.23 21.36
N ASN A 277 -6.31 7.41 21.70
CA ASN A 277 -7.18 8.59 21.90
C ASN A 277 -7.50 9.29 20.57
N THR A 278 -6.94 8.83 19.47
CA THR A 278 -7.12 9.36 18.12
C THR A 278 -7.98 8.42 17.26
N CYS A 279 -8.43 8.86 16.09
CA CYS A 279 -9.18 8.05 15.12
C CYS A 279 -10.30 7.22 15.77
N LEU A 280 -11.25 7.85 16.43
CA LEU A 280 -12.42 7.23 17.06
C LEU A 280 -12.09 6.15 18.12
N ASN A 281 -10.98 6.30 18.81
CA ASN A 281 -10.44 5.39 19.85
C ASN A 281 -9.91 4.04 19.30
N PHE A 282 -9.57 3.95 18.02
CA PHE A 282 -8.89 2.79 17.44
C PHE A 282 -7.40 3.04 17.17
N GLY A 283 -6.95 4.31 17.31
CA GLY A 283 -5.64 4.77 16.85
C GLY A 283 -5.60 4.90 15.32
N CYS A 284 -4.70 5.75 14.84
CA CYS A 284 -4.59 6.08 13.42
C CYS A 284 -3.59 5.22 12.66
N GLY A 285 -3.05 4.19 13.31
CA GLY A 285 -2.05 3.29 12.75
C GLY A 285 -0.62 3.68 13.06
N THR A 286 0.30 2.80 12.73
CA THR A 286 1.74 2.96 13.01
C THR A 286 2.62 2.63 11.83
N VAL A 287 3.86 3.13 11.87
CA VAL A 287 5.00 2.58 11.15
C VAL A 287 5.84 1.81 12.16
N PHE A 288 6.09 0.54 11.91
CA PHE A 288 6.80 -0.34 12.83
C PHE A 288 8.08 -0.95 12.22
N LYS A 289 8.95 -1.39 13.10
CA LYS A 289 10.13 -2.20 12.80
C LYS A 289 10.12 -3.46 13.66
N VAL A 290 10.39 -4.64 13.06
CA VAL A 290 10.66 -5.89 13.79
C VAL A 290 12.10 -6.30 13.47
N ASP A 291 12.94 -6.46 14.49
CA ASP A 291 14.33 -6.90 14.33
C ASP A 291 14.39 -8.43 14.09
N PRO A 292 15.57 -8.99 13.69
CA PRO A 292 15.71 -10.42 13.46
C PRO A 292 15.51 -11.30 14.72
N SER A 293 15.49 -10.70 15.91
CA SER A 293 15.22 -11.38 17.19
C SER A 293 13.73 -11.38 17.57
N GLY A 294 12.89 -10.70 16.76
CA GLY A 294 11.45 -10.57 16.98
C GLY A 294 11.06 -9.38 17.89
N ASN A 295 11.99 -8.46 18.20
CA ASN A 295 11.65 -7.28 18.95
C ASN A 295 11.01 -6.23 18.03
N GLU A 296 9.82 -5.81 18.39
CA GLU A 296 9.11 -4.73 17.69
C GLU A 296 9.49 -3.37 18.28
N THR A 297 9.45 -2.35 17.43
CA THR A 297 9.59 -0.92 17.78
C THR A 297 8.62 -0.13 16.93
N VAL A 298 7.71 0.61 17.55
CA VAL A 298 6.93 1.65 16.87
C VAL A 298 7.87 2.80 16.52
N LEU A 299 8.09 3.01 15.23
CA LEU A 299 8.92 4.12 14.73
C LEU A 299 8.12 5.41 14.70
N TYR A 300 6.85 5.32 14.33
CA TYR A 300 5.94 6.45 14.30
C TYR A 300 4.50 5.98 14.54
N ALA A 301 3.73 6.75 15.31
CA ALA A 301 2.30 6.55 15.52
C ALA A 301 1.56 7.75 14.92
N PHE A 302 0.66 7.50 13.97
CA PHE A 302 -0.12 8.55 13.32
C PHE A 302 -1.14 9.17 14.28
N GLY A 303 -1.35 10.49 14.13
CA GLY A 303 -2.42 11.23 14.79
C GLY A 303 -3.57 11.55 13.81
N ASP A 304 -4.57 12.30 14.31
CA ASP A 304 -5.70 12.72 13.46
C ASP A 304 -5.30 13.80 12.43
N GLN A 305 -4.35 14.66 12.79
CA GLN A 305 -3.89 15.80 11.98
C GLN A 305 -2.47 16.22 12.38
N PRO A 306 -1.69 16.71 11.41
CA PRO A 306 -1.90 16.81 9.95
C PRO A 306 -1.36 15.62 9.17
N ASP A 307 -0.81 14.61 9.83
CA ASP A 307 0.08 13.58 9.32
C ASP A 307 -0.61 12.43 8.58
N GLY A 308 -1.90 12.27 8.75
CA GLY A 308 -2.66 11.22 8.07
C GLY A 308 -3.12 10.10 8.98
N ALA A 309 -3.93 9.19 8.46
CA ALA A 309 -4.51 8.08 9.21
C ALA A 309 -4.72 6.84 8.36
N GLY A 310 -4.62 5.67 8.97
CA GLY A 310 -4.87 4.39 8.34
C GLY A 310 -3.90 4.08 7.19
N PRO A 311 -2.58 3.93 7.44
CA PRO A 311 -1.65 3.51 6.40
C PRO A 311 -2.02 2.09 5.95
N SER A 312 -2.71 1.98 4.82
CA SER A 312 -3.29 0.73 4.30
C SER A 312 -2.36 -0.04 3.38
N SER A 313 -1.18 0.52 3.08
CA SER A 313 -0.16 -0.09 2.24
C SER A 313 1.17 -0.22 2.96
N GLY A 314 2.06 -1.06 2.45
CA GLY A 314 3.42 -1.17 2.98
C GLY A 314 4.28 0.05 2.71
N VAL A 315 5.45 0.08 3.33
CA VAL A 315 6.47 1.12 3.11
C VAL A 315 7.52 0.67 2.11
N VAL A 316 8.14 1.63 1.42
CA VAL A 316 9.37 1.42 0.65
C VAL A 316 10.54 2.07 1.35
N LEU A 317 11.68 1.39 1.32
CA LEU A 317 12.92 1.77 2.01
C LEU A 317 13.92 2.32 0.99
N ASP A 318 14.49 3.50 1.23
CA ASP A 318 15.59 4.02 0.43
C ASP A 318 16.97 3.57 0.98
N HIS A 319 18.04 3.92 0.25
CA HIS A 319 19.40 3.58 0.65
C HIS A 319 19.89 4.32 1.91
N ALA A 320 19.26 5.41 2.30
CA ALA A 320 19.57 6.18 3.51
C ALA A 320 18.82 5.65 4.75
N GLY A 321 17.92 4.69 4.56
CA GLY A 321 17.11 4.12 5.62
C GLY A 321 15.79 4.86 5.87
N ASN A 322 15.41 5.80 5.00
CA ASN A 322 14.09 6.43 5.09
C ASN A 322 13.01 5.49 4.57
N LEU A 323 11.87 5.52 5.23
CA LEU A 323 10.65 4.79 4.87
C LEU A 323 9.66 5.77 4.23
N TYR A 324 9.05 5.37 3.13
CA TYR A 324 8.02 6.15 2.45
C TYR A 324 6.75 5.33 2.30
N GLY A 325 5.61 5.93 2.54
CA GLY A 325 4.31 5.28 2.44
C GLY A 325 3.17 6.25 2.20
N THR A 326 1.96 5.72 2.19
CA THR A 326 0.73 6.49 2.05
C THR A 326 -0.22 6.20 3.21
N THR A 327 -1.01 7.19 3.60
CA THR A 327 -2.15 7.00 4.50
C THR A 327 -3.44 7.08 3.68
N TYR A 328 -4.41 6.22 3.99
CA TYR A 328 -5.71 6.19 3.29
C TYR A 328 -6.51 7.46 3.51
N SER A 329 -6.50 7.98 4.72
CA SER A 329 -7.25 9.17 5.13
C SER A 329 -6.39 10.12 5.94
N GLY A 330 -7.00 11.13 6.54
CA GLY A 330 -6.28 12.14 7.32
C GLY A 330 -5.68 13.25 6.47
N GLY A 331 -4.77 14.02 7.06
CA GLY A 331 -4.27 15.26 6.49
C GLY A 331 -5.10 16.47 6.97
N PRO A 332 -5.09 17.61 6.25
CA PRO A 332 -5.74 18.85 6.71
C PRO A 332 -7.25 18.76 6.94
N GLY A 333 -7.91 17.74 6.37
CA GLY A 333 -9.33 17.46 6.56
C GLY A 333 -9.66 16.68 7.84
N GLY A 334 -8.68 16.37 8.66
CA GLY A 334 -8.87 15.48 9.81
C GLY A 334 -9.01 14.02 9.41
N PRO A 335 -9.67 13.17 10.23
CA PRO A 335 -9.89 11.77 9.92
C PRO A 335 -10.61 11.52 8.59
N ASP A 336 -11.42 12.49 8.15
CA ASP A 336 -12.18 12.48 6.89
C ASP A 336 -11.37 13.03 5.70
N GLY A 337 -10.09 13.38 5.89
CA GLY A 337 -9.21 13.87 4.83
C GLY A 337 -8.90 12.79 3.79
N PHE A 338 -8.29 13.21 2.69
CA PHE A 338 -8.12 12.38 1.49
C PHE A 338 -6.79 11.62 1.46
N GLY A 339 -6.08 11.58 2.59
CA GLY A 339 -4.84 10.86 2.74
C GLY A 339 -3.59 11.66 2.42
N THR A 340 -2.44 11.06 2.71
CA THR A 340 -1.13 11.69 2.58
C THR A 340 -0.10 10.78 1.93
N VAL A 341 0.99 11.37 1.47
CA VAL A 341 2.26 10.69 1.25
C VAL A 341 3.22 11.14 2.35
N PHE A 342 3.81 10.20 3.07
CA PHE A 342 4.70 10.46 4.21
C PHE A 342 6.10 9.87 4.02
N LYS A 343 7.04 10.42 4.78
CA LYS A 343 8.38 9.89 4.99
C LYS A 343 8.62 9.75 6.49
N VAL A 344 9.21 8.63 6.92
CA VAL A 344 9.75 8.45 8.28
C VAL A 344 11.25 8.20 8.14
N ASP A 345 12.07 9.03 8.80
CA ASP A 345 13.52 8.89 8.77
C ASP A 345 14.01 7.79 9.77
N PRO A 346 15.29 7.41 9.74
CA PRO A 346 15.83 6.39 10.65
C PRO A 346 15.76 6.75 12.15
N LEU A 347 15.49 8.02 12.49
CA LEU A 347 15.30 8.49 13.87
C LEU A 347 13.82 8.50 14.28
N GLY A 348 12.91 8.07 13.39
CA GLY A 348 11.47 8.09 13.65
C GLY A 348 10.81 9.45 13.43
N GLN A 349 11.51 10.40 12.77
CA GLN A 349 10.90 11.69 12.45
C GLN A 349 10.05 11.56 11.19
N GLU A 350 8.76 11.80 11.35
CA GLU A 350 7.81 11.85 10.23
C GLU A 350 7.88 13.20 9.53
N THR A 351 7.63 13.18 8.23
CA THR A 351 7.44 14.35 7.37
C THR A 351 6.36 14.04 6.35
N VAL A 352 5.28 14.81 6.37
CA VAL A 352 4.28 14.75 5.30
C VAL A 352 4.90 15.36 4.03
N LEU A 353 4.97 14.56 2.98
CA LEU A 353 5.48 14.98 1.68
C LEU A 353 4.38 15.59 0.81
N TYR A 354 3.15 15.10 0.95
CA TYR A 354 2.01 15.57 0.20
C TYR A 354 0.68 15.28 0.91
N HIS A 355 -0.27 16.19 0.79
CA HIS A 355 -1.66 16.01 1.21
C HIS A 355 -2.56 15.98 0.00
N PHE A 356 -3.34 14.93 -0.16
CA PHE A 356 -4.35 14.87 -1.21
C PHE A 356 -5.56 15.75 -0.86
N SER A 357 -6.13 16.41 -1.87
CA SER A 357 -7.32 17.25 -1.70
C SER A 357 -8.65 16.57 -2.04
N GLY A 358 -8.57 15.34 -2.60
CA GLY A 358 -9.75 14.61 -3.10
C GLY A 358 -10.32 15.19 -4.40
N ALA A 359 -9.66 16.20 -4.98
CA ALA A 359 -10.06 16.84 -6.22
C ALA A 359 -9.23 16.30 -7.41
N LEU A 360 -8.62 17.19 -8.20
CA LEU A 360 -7.88 16.81 -9.41
C LEU A 360 -6.60 16.00 -9.12
N ASP A 361 -6.03 16.16 -7.95
CA ASP A 361 -4.81 15.52 -7.47
C ASP A 361 -5.02 14.10 -6.92
N GLY A 362 -6.25 13.70 -6.75
CA GLY A 362 -6.60 12.38 -6.23
C GLY A 362 -6.91 12.36 -4.74
N GLY A 363 -7.21 11.16 -4.25
CA GLY A 363 -7.50 10.91 -2.85
C GLY A 363 -7.56 9.42 -2.53
N PHE A 364 -7.46 9.11 -1.25
CA PHE A 364 -7.53 7.76 -0.72
C PHE A 364 -6.50 6.81 -1.35
N PRO A 365 -5.19 7.11 -1.27
CA PRO A 365 -4.18 6.22 -1.82
C PRO A 365 -4.10 4.92 -1.01
N HIS A 366 -4.29 3.79 -1.68
CA HIS A 366 -4.13 2.44 -1.10
C HIS A 366 -2.84 1.76 -1.55
N CYS A 367 -2.01 2.45 -2.33
CA CYS A 367 -0.89 1.86 -3.02
C CYS A 367 0.39 1.84 -2.19
N SER A 368 1.18 0.78 -2.31
CA SER A 368 2.61 0.86 -2.00
C SER A 368 3.30 1.75 -3.03
N LEU A 369 4.15 2.65 -2.57
CA LEU A 369 4.88 3.56 -3.45
C LEU A 369 5.97 2.81 -4.23
N LEU A 370 6.27 3.31 -5.42
CA LEU A 370 7.44 2.95 -6.21
C LEU A 370 8.44 4.09 -6.11
N ILE A 371 9.69 3.78 -5.74
CA ILE A 371 10.78 4.76 -5.70
C ILE A 371 11.74 4.53 -6.88
N ASP A 372 12.05 5.57 -7.65
CA ASP A 372 13.04 5.49 -8.71
C ASP A 372 14.47 5.76 -8.20
N ARG A 373 15.47 5.59 -9.07
CA ARG A 373 16.89 5.72 -8.71
C ARG A 373 17.31 7.14 -8.29
N VAL A 374 16.51 8.15 -8.59
CA VAL A 374 16.77 9.56 -8.23
C VAL A 374 15.87 10.02 -7.07
N GLY A 375 15.09 9.11 -6.49
CA GLY A 375 14.27 9.35 -5.31
C GLY A 375 12.85 9.82 -5.59
N ASN A 376 12.40 9.92 -6.86
CA ASN A 376 10.99 10.23 -7.10
C ASN A 376 10.10 9.07 -6.66
N LEU A 377 8.96 9.41 -6.08
CA LEU A 377 7.93 8.49 -5.64
C LEU A 377 6.79 8.47 -6.65
N TYR A 378 6.31 7.29 -6.99
CA TYR A 378 5.15 7.09 -7.88
C TYR A 378 4.11 6.25 -7.16
N GLY A 379 2.86 6.59 -7.37
CA GLY A 379 1.74 5.86 -6.77
C GLY A 379 0.44 6.07 -7.53
N THR A 380 -0.63 5.52 -6.97
CA THR A 380 -2.00 5.67 -7.44
C THR A 380 -2.87 6.18 -6.30
N ALA A 381 -3.81 7.05 -6.61
CA ALA A 381 -4.88 7.42 -5.69
C ALA A 381 -6.20 6.86 -6.21
N PHE A 382 -6.96 6.24 -5.32
CA PHE A 382 -8.16 5.47 -5.65
C PHE A 382 -9.27 6.34 -6.26
N SER A 383 -9.40 7.57 -5.81
CA SER A 383 -10.38 8.54 -6.31
C SER A 383 -9.70 9.81 -6.82
N GLY A 384 -10.49 10.73 -7.35
CA GLY A 384 -10.05 12.04 -7.82
C GLY A 384 -9.91 12.11 -9.33
N GLY A 385 -9.67 13.30 -9.81
CA GLY A 385 -9.79 13.68 -11.21
C GLY A 385 -10.98 14.64 -11.41
N PRO A 386 -11.37 14.98 -12.67
CA PRO A 386 -12.50 15.85 -12.93
C PRO A 386 -13.80 15.33 -12.27
N PRO A 387 -14.66 16.22 -11.74
CA PRO A 387 -15.83 15.85 -10.91
C PRO A 387 -16.83 14.89 -11.58
N GLU A 388 -16.83 14.81 -12.91
CA GLU A 388 -17.77 13.98 -13.68
C GLU A 388 -17.17 12.62 -14.07
N THR A 389 -15.85 12.42 -13.92
CA THR A 389 -15.13 11.24 -14.42
C THR A 389 -14.00 10.79 -13.50
N GLY A 390 -13.96 11.29 -12.28
CA GLY A 390 -12.83 11.10 -11.34
C GLY A 390 -12.69 9.67 -10.82
N GLU A 391 -12.14 8.79 -11.63
CA GLU A 391 -11.96 7.36 -11.38
C GLU A 391 -10.54 7.03 -10.88
N GLY A 392 -9.88 8.03 -10.28
CA GLY A 392 -8.54 7.90 -9.72
C GLY A 392 -7.43 8.43 -10.61
N VAL A 393 -6.22 8.49 -10.04
CA VAL A 393 -5.06 9.07 -10.71
C VAL A 393 -3.81 8.23 -10.54
N VAL A 394 -2.85 8.40 -11.46
CA VAL A 394 -1.45 8.05 -11.28
C VAL A 394 -0.68 9.32 -10.96
N PHE A 395 0.04 9.34 -9.84
CA PHE A 395 0.78 10.52 -9.39
C PHE A 395 2.29 10.28 -9.27
N LYS A 396 3.02 11.39 -9.25
CA LYS A 396 4.45 11.44 -8.96
C LYS A 396 4.72 12.53 -7.92
N ILE A 397 5.50 12.21 -6.89
CA ILE A 397 6.02 13.16 -5.91
C ILE A 397 7.53 13.29 -6.11
N LYS A 398 8.03 14.53 -6.12
CA LYS A 398 9.44 14.85 -6.02
C LYS A 398 9.74 15.23 -4.57
N PRO A 399 10.41 14.36 -3.77
CA PRO A 399 10.79 14.68 -2.40
C PRO A 399 11.81 15.79 -2.29
#